data_924015ceb0b4b9d3540afe6e77a56a31
#
_entry.id   924015ceb0b4b9d3540afe6e77a56a31
#
_cell.length_a   1.000
_cell.length_b   1.000
_cell.length_c   1.000
_cell.angle_alpha   90.00
_cell.angle_beta   90.00
_cell.angle_gamma   90.00
#
_symmetry.space_group_name_H-M   'P 1'
#
loop_
_entity.id
_entity.type
_entity.pdbx_description
1 polymer ?
#
loop_
_entity_poly.entity_id
_entity_poly.type
_entity_poly.pdbx_seq_one_letter_code
_entity_poly.pdbx_strand_id
1 'polypeptide(L)'
;MKNTLLTKTSQLCICAVMLAMTIGAAQRSFSQERKAINLATARGLPFSDGIVVGNTLYVAGQEGTDDAGKLAAGGIGPETTATLENIQKVLKAAGFDLKDVVSVTVYLADIHEFPDMNKVYKSVMPDPKPARATIQAAALVNNARIEISAIAVKQK
;
A
#
# COMPACT_ATOMS: atom_id res chain seq x y z
N MET A 1 42.45 -6.87 55.96
CA MET A 1 42.15 -5.70 55.16
C MET A 1 42.37 -5.85 53.62
N LYS A 2 42.48 -7.08 53.07
CA LYS A 2 42.73 -7.28 51.62
C LYS A 2 41.49 -7.64 50.78
N ASN A 3 40.35 -7.98 51.41
CA ASN A 3 39.17 -8.46 50.69
C ASN A 3 38.17 -7.36 50.21
N THR A 4 38.32 -6.12 50.71
CA THR A 4 37.35 -5.05 50.39
C THR A 4 37.69 -4.27 49.13
N LEU A 5 38.91 -4.33 48.66
CA LEU A 5 39.33 -3.65 47.42
C LEU A 5 38.97 -4.45 46.16
N LEU A 6 39.02 -5.78 46.21
CA LEU A 6 38.67 -6.65 45.06
C LEU A 6 37.18 -6.60 44.69
N THR A 7 36.31 -6.39 45.68
CA THR A 7 34.85 -6.31 45.46
C THR A 7 34.43 -4.99 44.79
N LYS A 8 35.10 -3.88 45.11
CA LYS A 8 34.79 -2.58 44.48
C LYS A 8 35.20 -2.49 43.00
N THR A 9 36.34 -3.04 42.66
CA THR A 9 36.79 -3.07 41.24
C THR A 9 35.95 -4.00 40.40
N SER A 10 35.54 -5.15 40.94
CA SER A 10 34.64 -6.08 40.24
C SER A 10 33.25 -5.49 40.02
N GLN A 11 32.68 -4.77 41.01
CA GLN A 11 31.40 -4.08 40.83
C GLN A 11 31.45 -2.92 39.85
N LEU A 12 32.54 -2.14 39.81
CA LEU A 12 32.71 -1.09 38.81
C LEU A 12 32.81 -1.65 37.37
N CYS A 13 33.50 -2.77 37.18
CA CYS A 13 33.58 -3.42 35.86
C CYS A 13 32.23 -3.96 35.43
N ILE A 14 31.44 -4.55 36.31
CA ILE A 14 30.10 -5.06 35.97
C ILE A 14 29.16 -3.92 35.60
N CYS A 15 29.18 -2.79 36.33
CA CYS A 15 28.37 -1.62 36.00
C CYS A 15 28.78 -0.99 34.65
N ALA A 16 30.08 -0.93 34.32
CA ALA A 16 30.57 -0.42 33.06
C ALA A 16 30.16 -1.31 31.88
N VAL A 17 30.18 -2.63 32.02
CA VAL A 17 29.75 -3.59 30.99
C VAL A 17 28.23 -3.53 30.81
N MET A 18 27.44 -3.41 31.89
CA MET A 18 26.00 -3.24 31.80
C MET A 18 25.61 -1.91 31.13
N LEU A 19 26.30 -0.82 31.41
CA LEU A 19 26.08 0.48 30.76
C LEU A 19 26.47 0.45 29.29
N ALA A 20 27.53 -0.24 28.90
CA ALA A 20 27.92 -0.41 27.52
C ALA A 20 26.92 -1.25 26.71
N MET A 21 26.28 -2.27 27.32
CA MET A 21 25.23 -3.06 26.69
C MET A 21 23.92 -2.27 26.47
N THR A 22 23.59 -1.31 27.33
CA THR A 22 22.41 -0.47 27.17
C THR A 22 22.58 0.61 26.10
N ILE A 23 23.82 1.09 25.87
CA ILE A 23 24.12 2.07 24.82
C ILE A 23 24.14 1.42 23.42
N GLY A 24 24.47 0.14 23.31
CA GLY A 24 24.46 -0.63 22.05
C GLY A 24 23.06 -0.93 21.48
N ALA A 25 22.01 -0.76 22.30
CA ALA A 25 20.61 -0.90 21.87
C ALA A 25 20.01 0.40 21.31
N ALA A 26 20.83 1.45 21.13
CA ALA A 26 20.39 2.71 20.54
C ALA A 26 19.92 2.49 19.11
N GLN A 27 18.63 2.31 18.99
CA GLN A 27 17.73 2.63 17.91
C GLN A 27 18.42 2.90 16.55
N ARG A 28 18.55 1.87 15.75
CA ARG A 28 18.59 2.07 14.30
C ARG A 28 17.22 2.62 13.91
N SER A 29 17.11 3.94 13.89
CA SER A 29 16.01 4.62 13.21
C SER A 29 16.14 4.24 11.73
N PHE A 30 15.46 3.17 11.32
CA PHE A 30 15.32 2.85 9.92
C PHE A 30 14.39 3.91 9.32
N SER A 31 14.99 4.97 8.77
CA SER A 31 14.28 5.77 7.78
C SER A 31 13.87 4.82 6.66
N GLN A 32 12.60 4.45 6.61
CA GLN A 32 12.10 3.61 5.51
C GLN A 32 12.14 4.46 4.24
N GLU A 33 13.00 4.07 3.31
CA GLU A 33 13.11 4.72 2.02
C GLU A 33 11.78 4.61 1.26
N ARG A 34 11.34 5.73 0.69
CA ARG A 34 10.16 5.80 -0.17
C ARG A 34 10.55 5.50 -1.60
N LYS A 35 9.97 4.46 -2.19
CA LYS A 35 10.17 4.10 -3.59
C LYS A 35 8.92 4.40 -4.41
N ALA A 36 9.02 5.32 -5.36
CA ALA A 36 7.95 5.59 -6.32
C ALA A 36 7.83 4.46 -7.35
N ILE A 37 6.60 4.10 -7.67
CA ILE A 37 6.23 3.17 -8.75
C ILE A 37 5.49 3.99 -9.78
N ASN A 38 6.01 4.03 -10.99
CA ASN A 38 5.37 4.66 -12.14
C ASN A 38 5.34 3.64 -13.27
N LEU A 39 4.17 3.42 -13.85
CA LEU A 39 4.02 2.58 -15.02
C LEU A 39 4.63 3.30 -16.24
N ALA A 40 5.10 2.54 -17.24
CA ALA A 40 5.97 3.01 -18.34
C ALA A 40 5.42 4.18 -19.20
N THR A 41 4.18 4.53 -19.04
CA THR A 41 3.58 5.75 -19.59
C THR A 41 3.90 6.93 -18.65
N ALA A 42 5.15 7.44 -18.67
CA ALA A 42 5.52 8.67 -17.98
C ALA A 42 4.64 9.82 -18.50
N ARG A 43 3.53 10.07 -17.80
CA ARG A 43 2.45 10.99 -18.24
C ARG A 43 2.67 12.41 -17.76
N GLY A 44 3.81 12.70 -17.10
CA GLY A 44 4.04 14.01 -16.48
C GLY A 44 3.01 14.35 -15.39
N LEU A 45 2.40 13.35 -14.78
CA LEU A 45 1.42 13.53 -13.71
C LEU A 45 2.12 14.02 -12.43
N PRO A 46 1.46 14.85 -11.61
CA PRO A 46 2.03 15.39 -10.37
C PRO A 46 2.01 14.36 -9.22
N PHE A 47 1.81 13.08 -9.51
CA PHE A 47 1.76 11.98 -8.54
C PHE A 47 2.33 10.69 -9.14
N SER A 48 2.66 9.72 -8.28
CA SER A 48 3.09 8.38 -8.67
C SER A 48 1.91 7.41 -8.68
N ASP A 49 1.93 6.38 -9.54
CA ASP A 49 0.92 5.31 -9.55
C ASP A 49 0.91 4.53 -8.24
N GLY A 50 2.06 4.46 -7.55
CA GLY A 50 2.16 3.89 -6.22
C GLY A 50 3.42 4.32 -5.48
N ILE A 51 3.40 4.19 -4.15
CA ILE A 51 4.54 4.44 -3.27
C ILE A 51 4.75 3.23 -2.37
N VAL A 52 5.95 2.66 -2.41
CA VAL A 52 6.37 1.60 -1.47
C VAL A 52 7.10 2.24 -0.29
N VAL A 53 6.71 1.87 0.92
CA VAL A 53 7.40 2.21 2.19
C VAL A 53 7.54 0.93 3.01
N GLY A 54 8.76 0.44 3.16
CA GLY A 54 9.00 -0.84 3.82
C GLY A 54 8.31 -2.00 3.11
N ASN A 55 7.38 -2.68 3.79
CA ASN A 55 6.58 -3.78 3.24
C ASN A 55 5.18 -3.34 2.76
N THR A 56 4.90 -2.05 2.72
CA THR A 56 3.59 -1.50 2.39
C THR A 56 3.64 -0.75 1.07
N LEU A 57 2.69 -1.02 0.19
CA LEU A 57 2.46 -0.28 -1.06
C LEU A 57 1.14 0.49 -0.94
N TYR A 58 1.19 1.77 -1.21
CA TYR A 58 0.05 2.65 -1.41
C TYR A 58 -0.17 2.83 -2.90
N VAL A 59 -1.30 2.36 -3.42
CA VAL A 59 -1.70 2.50 -4.83
C VAL A 59 -2.59 3.73 -4.95
N ALA A 60 -2.24 4.64 -5.86
CA ALA A 60 -3.04 5.81 -6.19
C ALA A 60 -4.40 5.39 -6.79
N GLY A 61 -5.35 6.30 -6.83
CA GLY A 61 -6.62 6.08 -7.53
C GLY A 61 -6.38 5.64 -8.98
N GLN A 62 -6.98 4.53 -9.35
CA GLN A 62 -6.95 3.99 -10.70
C GLN A 62 -8.35 4.02 -11.27
N GLU A 63 -8.46 4.44 -12.52
CA GLU A 63 -9.68 4.39 -13.35
C GLU A 63 -9.58 3.23 -14.35
N GLY A 64 -10.70 2.86 -14.94
CA GLY A 64 -10.75 1.78 -15.95
C GLY A 64 -10.32 2.24 -17.34
N THR A 65 -9.13 2.85 -17.46
CA THR A 65 -8.58 3.35 -18.71
C THR A 65 -7.60 2.37 -19.35
N ASP A 66 -7.53 2.39 -20.69
CA ASP A 66 -6.45 1.79 -21.46
C ASP A 66 -5.17 2.67 -21.42
N ASP A 67 -4.11 2.21 -22.08
CA ASP A 67 -2.82 2.92 -22.13
C ASP A 67 -2.89 4.28 -22.88
N ALA A 68 -3.94 4.51 -23.69
CA ALA A 68 -4.24 5.78 -24.34
C ALA A 68 -5.10 6.71 -23.46
N GLY A 69 -5.49 6.27 -22.26
CA GLY A 69 -6.31 7.04 -21.32
C GLY A 69 -7.82 6.97 -21.62
N LYS A 70 -8.27 6.09 -22.53
CA LYS A 70 -9.68 5.93 -22.87
C LYS A 70 -10.35 4.96 -21.89
N LEU A 71 -11.49 5.36 -21.34
CA LEU A 71 -12.30 4.52 -20.47
C LEU A 71 -12.87 3.29 -21.19
N ALA A 72 -12.92 2.17 -20.48
CA ALA A 72 -13.54 0.94 -20.98
C ALA A 72 -15.03 1.16 -21.26
N ALA A 73 -15.44 0.80 -22.48
CA ALA A 73 -16.84 0.92 -22.91
C ALA A 73 -17.69 -0.21 -22.33
N GLY A 74 -19.00 0.03 -22.17
CA GLY A 74 -19.97 -1.00 -21.77
C GLY A 74 -20.49 -0.86 -20.34
N GLY A 75 -20.21 0.26 -19.67
CA GLY A 75 -20.74 0.59 -18.34
C GLY A 75 -19.88 0.11 -17.18
N ILE A 76 -20.45 0.08 -15.98
CA ILE A 76 -19.71 -0.14 -14.71
C ILE A 76 -18.98 -1.47 -14.66
N GLY A 77 -19.52 -2.55 -15.24
CA GLY A 77 -18.89 -3.88 -15.20
C GLY A 77 -17.52 -3.90 -15.90
N PRO A 78 -17.44 -3.63 -17.21
CA PRO A 78 -16.18 -3.53 -17.95
C PRO A 78 -15.22 -2.50 -17.35
N GLU A 79 -15.72 -1.34 -16.90
CA GLU A 79 -14.88 -0.32 -16.30
C GLU A 79 -14.28 -0.76 -14.96
N THR A 80 -15.06 -1.46 -14.13
CA THR A 80 -14.55 -2.07 -12.88
C THR A 80 -13.45 -3.11 -13.17
N THR A 81 -13.64 -3.94 -14.21
CA THR A 81 -12.63 -4.93 -14.61
C THR A 81 -11.32 -4.23 -14.97
N ALA A 82 -11.37 -3.24 -15.87
CA ALA A 82 -10.20 -2.49 -16.29
C ALA A 82 -9.53 -1.74 -15.14
N THR A 83 -10.31 -1.16 -14.21
CA THR A 83 -9.80 -0.51 -13.00
C THR A 83 -8.98 -1.48 -12.15
N LEU A 84 -9.52 -2.69 -11.89
CA LEU A 84 -8.83 -3.71 -11.09
C LEU A 84 -7.59 -4.27 -11.81
N GLU A 85 -7.62 -4.37 -13.13
CA GLU A 85 -6.44 -4.72 -13.94
C GLU A 85 -5.35 -3.65 -13.84
N ASN A 86 -5.71 -2.37 -13.85
CA ASN A 86 -4.76 -1.27 -13.67
C ASN A 86 -4.14 -1.30 -12.28
N ILE A 87 -4.92 -1.54 -11.21
CA ILE A 87 -4.39 -1.78 -9.86
C ILE A 87 -3.40 -2.95 -9.88
N GLN A 88 -3.74 -4.05 -10.54
CA GLN A 88 -2.87 -5.23 -10.61
C GLN A 88 -1.55 -4.93 -11.34
N LYS A 89 -1.55 -4.07 -12.37
CA LYS A 89 -0.32 -3.60 -13.04
C LYS A 89 0.60 -2.87 -12.06
N VAL A 90 0.05 -1.95 -11.24
CA VAL A 90 0.83 -1.22 -10.22
C VAL A 90 1.37 -2.17 -9.15
N LEU A 91 0.53 -3.07 -8.65
CA LEU A 91 0.94 -4.10 -7.69
C LEU A 91 2.13 -4.91 -8.22
N LYS A 92 2.03 -5.44 -9.45
CA LYS A 92 3.09 -6.25 -10.07
C LYS A 92 4.38 -5.46 -10.29
N ALA A 93 4.28 -4.21 -10.73
CA ALA A 93 5.45 -3.33 -10.90
C ALA A 93 6.19 -3.08 -9.58
N ALA A 94 5.47 -3.08 -8.46
CA ALA A 94 6.02 -2.98 -7.12
C ALA A 94 6.46 -4.34 -6.53
N GLY A 95 6.20 -5.46 -7.22
CA GLY A 95 6.46 -6.82 -6.74
C GLY A 95 5.42 -7.34 -5.75
N PHE A 96 4.21 -6.79 -5.73
CA PHE A 96 3.04 -7.23 -4.95
C PHE A 96 2.02 -7.95 -5.84
N ASP A 97 0.98 -8.52 -5.21
CA ASP A 97 -0.13 -9.16 -5.91
C ASP A 97 -1.47 -8.79 -5.24
N LEU A 98 -2.59 -9.11 -5.87
CA LEU A 98 -3.94 -8.86 -5.34
C LEU A 98 -4.16 -9.48 -3.95
N LYS A 99 -3.54 -10.62 -3.65
CA LYS A 99 -3.62 -11.27 -2.33
C LYS A 99 -2.96 -10.45 -1.20
N ASP A 100 -2.05 -9.53 -1.55
CA ASP A 100 -1.37 -8.67 -0.60
C ASP A 100 -2.21 -7.42 -0.25
N VAL A 101 -3.31 -7.18 -0.98
CA VAL A 101 -4.21 -6.03 -0.73
C VAL A 101 -4.97 -6.24 0.57
N VAL A 102 -4.87 -5.28 1.47
CA VAL A 102 -5.49 -5.31 2.79
C VAL A 102 -6.61 -4.28 2.95
N SER A 103 -6.58 -3.20 2.16
CA SER A 103 -7.58 -2.14 2.21
C SER A 103 -7.84 -1.56 0.83
N VAL A 104 -9.10 -1.22 0.56
CA VAL A 104 -9.57 -0.64 -0.71
C VAL A 104 -10.56 0.47 -0.43
N THR A 105 -10.44 1.57 -1.16
CA THR A 105 -11.50 2.59 -1.23
C THR A 105 -12.02 2.66 -2.65
N VAL A 106 -13.33 2.52 -2.81
CA VAL A 106 -14.04 2.60 -4.08
C VAL A 106 -14.84 3.90 -4.11
N TYR A 107 -14.64 4.68 -5.14
CA TYR A 107 -15.41 5.88 -5.46
C TYR A 107 -16.27 5.56 -6.67
N LEU A 108 -17.59 5.77 -6.56
CA LEU A 108 -18.57 5.59 -7.65
C LEU A 108 -19.14 6.94 -8.05
N ALA A 109 -19.30 7.18 -9.35
CA ALA A 109 -20.03 8.35 -9.83
C ALA A 109 -21.54 8.22 -9.54
N ASP A 110 -22.08 6.99 -9.50
CA ASP A 110 -23.45 6.67 -9.14
C ASP A 110 -23.49 5.45 -8.22
N ILE A 111 -23.99 5.63 -6.99
CA ILE A 111 -24.09 4.57 -6.00
C ILE A 111 -25.08 3.46 -6.40
N HIS A 112 -26.02 3.75 -7.30
CA HIS A 112 -26.96 2.74 -7.80
C HIS A 112 -26.25 1.67 -8.65
N GLU A 113 -25.04 1.92 -9.16
CA GLU A 113 -24.21 0.96 -9.87
C GLU A 113 -23.44 -0.01 -8.93
N PHE A 114 -23.51 0.19 -7.60
CA PHE A 114 -22.85 -0.65 -6.60
C PHE A 114 -23.10 -2.15 -6.78
N PRO A 115 -24.35 -2.65 -7.05
CA PRO A 115 -24.57 -4.09 -7.18
C PRO A 115 -23.81 -4.71 -8.36
N ASP A 116 -23.73 -4.02 -9.50
CA ASP A 116 -23.07 -4.55 -10.70
C ASP A 116 -21.53 -4.41 -10.59
N MET A 117 -21.01 -3.30 -10.06
CA MET A 117 -19.62 -3.18 -9.66
C MET A 117 -19.23 -4.33 -8.72
N ASN A 118 -20.06 -4.60 -7.72
CA ASN A 118 -19.74 -5.59 -6.68
C ASN A 118 -19.70 -7.03 -7.20
N LYS A 119 -20.45 -7.37 -8.25
CA LYS A 119 -20.36 -8.67 -8.94
C LYS A 119 -18.95 -8.88 -9.51
N VAL A 120 -18.44 -7.88 -10.24
CA VAL A 120 -17.07 -7.93 -10.82
C VAL A 120 -16.02 -7.95 -9.73
N TYR A 121 -16.12 -7.03 -8.77
CA TYR A 121 -15.17 -6.96 -7.65
C TYR A 121 -15.04 -8.32 -6.93
N LYS A 122 -16.18 -8.98 -6.64
CA LYS A 122 -16.20 -10.27 -5.96
C LYS A 122 -15.52 -11.38 -6.78
N SER A 123 -15.60 -11.34 -8.10
CA SER A 123 -14.99 -12.37 -8.97
C SER A 123 -13.48 -12.19 -9.13
N VAL A 124 -12.97 -10.96 -9.01
CA VAL A 124 -11.56 -10.63 -9.25
C VAL A 124 -10.72 -10.68 -7.96
N MET A 125 -11.26 -10.10 -6.88
CA MET A 125 -10.50 -10.03 -5.63
C MET A 125 -10.43 -11.39 -4.93
N PRO A 126 -9.23 -11.81 -4.46
CA PRO A 126 -9.05 -13.10 -3.77
C PRO A 126 -9.67 -13.10 -2.37
N ASP A 127 -9.81 -14.29 -1.79
CA ASP A 127 -10.15 -14.46 -0.38
C ASP A 127 -8.87 -14.64 0.47
N PRO A 128 -8.87 -14.11 1.72
CA PRO A 128 -9.91 -13.26 2.33
C PRO A 128 -10.00 -11.90 1.63
N LYS A 129 -11.24 -11.37 1.50
CA LYS A 129 -11.44 -10.05 0.88
C LYS A 129 -10.80 -8.95 1.74
N PRO A 130 -10.18 -7.92 1.12
CA PRO A 130 -9.67 -6.77 1.86
C PRO A 130 -10.80 -5.98 2.52
N ALA A 131 -10.47 -5.23 3.58
CA ALA A 131 -11.37 -4.22 4.11
C ALA A 131 -11.69 -3.19 3.02
N ARG A 132 -12.98 -2.74 2.92
CA ARG A 132 -13.39 -1.83 1.87
C ARG A 132 -14.35 -0.76 2.37
N ALA A 133 -14.12 0.49 1.96
CA ALA A 133 -15.12 1.53 1.94
C ALA A 133 -15.60 1.75 0.50
N THR A 134 -16.90 2.06 0.32
CA THR A 134 -17.46 2.46 -0.98
C THR A 134 -18.32 3.68 -0.77
N ILE A 135 -18.08 4.73 -1.53
CA ILE A 135 -18.79 6.00 -1.46
C ILE A 135 -19.16 6.50 -2.86
N GLN A 136 -20.17 7.34 -2.94
CA GLN A 136 -20.44 8.12 -4.15
C GLN A 136 -19.62 9.40 -4.10
N ALA A 137 -18.91 9.68 -5.19
CA ALA A 137 -18.23 10.96 -5.43
C ALA A 137 -19.15 11.91 -6.22
N ALA A 138 -19.01 13.21 -6.01
CA ALA A 138 -19.75 14.21 -6.79
C ALA A 138 -19.37 14.19 -8.27
N ALA A 139 -18.12 13.87 -8.58
CA ALA A 139 -17.60 13.65 -9.94
C ALA A 139 -16.27 12.89 -9.83
N LEU A 140 -15.90 12.15 -10.87
CA LEU A 140 -14.60 11.52 -11.05
C LEU A 140 -13.92 12.11 -12.29
N VAL A 141 -12.59 12.04 -12.33
CA VAL A 141 -11.79 12.53 -13.46
C VAL A 141 -12.19 11.76 -14.73
N ASN A 142 -12.06 12.38 -15.89
CA ASN A 142 -12.41 11.80 -17.20
C ASN A 142 -13.86 11.33 -17.34
N ASN A 143 -14.77 11.74 -16.45
CA ASN A 143 -16.14 11.19 -16.34
C ASN A 143 -16.16 9.68 -16.11
N ALA A 144 -15.15 9.15 -15.39
CA ALA A 144 -15.13 7.76 -14.97
C ALA A 144 -16.34 7.42 -14.09
N ARG A 145 -16.83 6.19 -14.20
CA ARG A 145 -17.89 5.66 -13.34
C ARG A 145 -17.35 5.17 -12.01
N ILE A 146 -16.07 4.77 -12.01
CA ILE A 146 -15.41 4.19 -10.85
C ILE A 146 -13.94 4.60 -10.79
N GLU A 147 -13.48 4.87 -9.57
CA GLU A 147 -12.06 4.98 -9.22
C GLU A 147 -11.80 4.12 -7.99
N ILE A 148 -10.66 3.45 -7.94
CA ILE A 148 -10.28 2.61 -6.81
C ILE A 148 -8.85 2.93 -6.38
N SER A 149 -8.65 3.17 -5.08
CA SER A 149 -7.34 3.18 -4.45
C SER A 149 -7.16 1.97 -3.53
N ALA A 150 -5.92 1.54 -3.30
CA ALA A 150 -5.64 0.35 -2.52
C ALA A 150 -4.39 0.49 -1.65
N ILE A 151 -4.35 -0.28 -0.56
CA ILE A 151 -3.16 -0.49 0.26
C ILE A 151 -2.87 -1.99 0.27
N ALA A 152 -1.63 -2.35 -0.07
CA ALA A 152 -1.14 -3.72 -0.03
C ALA A 152 0.02 -3.85 0.96
N VAL A 153 0.07 -4.99 1.67
CA VAL A 153 1.09 -5.26 2.69
C VAL A 153 1.65 -6.66 2.47
N LYS A 154 2.96 -6.77 2.30
CA LYS A 154 3.64 -8.07 2.27
C LYS A 154 3.82 -8.62 3.67
N GLN A 155 3.41 -9.85 3.87
CA GLN A 155 3.81 -10.59 5.05
C GLN A 155 5.32 -10.87 5.01
N LYS A 156 5.96 -10.72 6.16
CA LYS A 156 7.38 -11.05 6.34
C LYS A 156 7.57 -12.56 6.40
#